data_87eda671434ff8d40d39fe8114016ebe
#
_entry.id   87eda671434ff8d40d39fe8114016ebe
#
_cell.length_a   1.000
_cell.length_b   1.000
_cell.length_c   1.000
_cell.angle_alpha   90.00
_cell.angle_beta   90.00
_cell.angle_gamma   90.00
#
_symmetry.space_group_name_H-M   'P 1'
#
loop_
_entity.id
_entity.type
_entity.pdbx_description
1 polymer ?
#
loop_
_entity_poly.entity_id
_entity_poly.type
_entity_poly.pdbx_seq_one_letter_code
_entity_poly.pdbx_strand_id
1 'polypeptide(L)'
;FRNEGMDIKHNPEFTTVELYEAYGDLQSMRELCEGVIRHTCEEVLGTTKITYLDKEIDFAPEFRWVSMTDLVKEKCGIDFKEDIPFEKACEFAKSKGIQIEKHWTSNGYILNALFEEFCEQDLIQPTFVYGHPIEISPLTKKSKDPRFTERFELYINSTEYANAYSELNDPIDQKERFIAQLKAKELGDDEANEMDNDFIEALEYGMPPTGGIGIGFDRFVMLLANERSIREVILF
;
A
#
# COMPACT_ATOMS: atom_id res chain seq x y z
N PHE A 1 1.00 -10.55 -14.50
CA PHE A 1 1.47 -9.58 -15.50
C PHE A 1 0.79 -8.23 -15.31
N ARG A 2 1.56 -7.15 -15.37
CA ARG A 2 1.04 -5.77 -15.38
C ARG A 2 1.64 -5.00 -16.56
N ASN A 3 0.88 -4.05 -17.10
CA ASN A 3 1.37 -3.16 -18.15
C ASN A 3 2.17 -2.01 -17.54
N GLU A 4 3.32 -2.35 -16.97
CA GLU A 4 4.24 -1.40 -16.33
C GLU A 4 5.48 -1.19 -17.21
N GLY A 5 6.10 -0.03 -17.08
CA GLY A 5 7.42 0.21 -17.66
C GLY A 5 8.48 -0.69 -17.02
N MET A 6 9.52 -1.04 -17.78
CA MET A 6 10.67 -1.77 -17.25
C MET A 6 11.67 -0.79 -16.62
N ASP A 7 11.93 -0.95 -15.32
CA ASP A 7 12.97 -0.22 -14.61
C ASP A 7 13.78 -1.17 -13.68
N ILE A 8 14.46 -0.60 -12.69
CA ILE A 8 15.27 -1.37 -11.74
C ILE A 8 14.38 -2.22 -10.81
N LYS A 9 13.19 -1.74 -10.47
CA LYS A 9 12.27 -2.36 -9.49
C LYS A 9 11.05 -3.02 -10.14
N HIS A 10 10.77 -2.72 -11.40
CA HIS A 10 9.56 -3.16 -12.12
C HIS A 10 9.89 -3.98 -13.36
N ASN A 11 9.17 -5.06 -13.53
CA ASN A 11 9.17 -5.90 -14.71
C ASN A 11 7.71 -6.30 -15.03
N PRO A 12 7.28 -6.35 -16.30
CA PRO A 12 5.91 -6.72 -16.66
C PRO A 12 5.49 -8.10 -16.15
N GLU A 13 6.42 -9.04 -16.05
CA GLU A 13 6.27 -10.35 -15.42
C GLU A 13 6.97 -10.31 -14.07
N PHE A 14 6.28 -10.71 -13.01
CA PHE A 14 6.79 -10.75 -11.65
C PHE A 14 6.01 -11.77 -10.80
N THR A 15 6.60 -12.17 -9.68
CA THR A 15 6.01 -13.12 -8.73
C THR A 15 5.54 -12.42 -7.47
N THR A 16 4.33 -12.78 -7.03
CA THR A 16 3.77 -12.39 -5.73
C THR A 16 3.41 -13.62 -4.90
N VAL A 17 3.44 -13.46 -3.59
CA VAL A 17 2.81 -14.40 -2.65
C VAL A 17 1.59 -13.73 -2.07
N GLU A 18 0.43 -14.36 -2.21
CA GLU A 18 -0.82 -13.87 -1.66
C GLU A 18 -1.37 -14.85 -0.64
N LEU A 19 -1.81 -14.31 0.50
CA LEU A 19 -2.35 -15.08 1.61
C LEU A 19 -3.65 -14.45 2.08
N TYR A 20 -4.64 -15.30 2.36
CA TYR A 20 -5.96 -14.87 2.85
C TYR A 20 -6.34 -15.70 4.06
N GLU A 21 -6.82 -15.04 5.11
CA GLU A 21 -7.24 -15.67 6.35
C GLU A 21 -8.72 -15.33 6.65
N ALA A 22 -9.58 -16.34 6.56
CA ALA A 22 -10.98 -16.19 6.97
C ALA A 22 -11.05 -15.93 8.49
N TYR A 23 -11.86 -14.95 8.89
CA TYR A 23 -11.97 -14.41 10.25
C TYR A 23 -10.70 -13.72 10.76
N GLY A 24 -9.74 -13.45 9.84
CA GLY A 24 -8.60 -12.57 10.06
C GLY A 24 -8.97 -11.10 9.82
N ASP A 25 -8.05 -10.24 10.20
CA ASP A 25 -8.16 -8.79 10.06
C ASP A 25 -6.79 -8.16 9.74
N LEU A 26 -6.75 -6.84 9.69
CA LEU A 26 -5.51 -6.10 9.45
C LEU A 26 -4.41 -6.42 10.47
N GLN A 27 -4.77 -6.69 11.73
CA GLN A 27 -3.79 -7.01 12.77
C GLN A 27 -3.19 -8.40 12.57
N SER A 28 -4.00 -9.41 12.22
CA SER A 28 -3.49 -10.75 11.90
C SER A 28 -2.57 -10.73 10.67
N MET A 29 -2.87 -9.92 9.67
CA MET A 29 -2.00 -9.74 8.49
C MET A 29 -0.69 -9.04 8.83
N ARG A 30 -0.69 -8.08 9.75
CA ARG A 30 0.52 -7.44 10.26
C ARG A 30 1.44 -8.45 10.94
N GLU A 31 0.91 -9.24 11.87
CA GLU A 31 1.66 -10.27 12.60
C GLU A 31 2.22 -11.34 11.66
N LEU A 32 1.41 -11.77 10.69
CA LEU A 32 1.83 -12.72 9.65
C LEU A 32 2.97 -12.14 8.80
N CYS A 33 2.83 -10.91 8.31
CA CYS A 33 3.83 -10.26 7.47
C CYS A 33 5.18 -10.13 8.20
N GLU A 34 5.16 -9.58 9.40
CA GLU A 34 6.36 -9.42 10.23
C GLU A 34 7.01 -10.77 10.54
N GLY A 35 6.18 -11.78 10.87
CA GLY A 35 6.63 -13.15 11.13
C GLY A 35 7.29 -13.80 9.91
N VAL A 36 6.67 -13.70 8.73
CA VAL A 36 7.21 -14.25 7.46
C VAL A 36 8.56 -13.61 7.13
N ILE A 37 8.65 -12.28 7.18
CA ILE A 37 9.90 -11.58 6.85
C ILE A 37 11.03 -11.98 7.82
N ARG A 38 10.77 -11.92 9.11
CA ARG A 38 11.77 -12.25 10.14
C ARG A 38 12.23 -13.71 10.06
N HIS A 39 11.27 -14.64 10.00
CA HIS A 39 11.57 -16.07 9.91
C HIS A 39 12.39 -16.41 8.66
N THR A 40 12.01 -15.85 7.51
CA THR A 40 12.74 -16.10 6.27
C THR A 40 14.18 -15.56 6.33
N CYS A 41 14.39 -14.38 6.91
CA CYS A 41 15.75 -13.86 7.12
C CYS A 41 16.58 -14.78 8.02
N GLU A 42 16.01 -15.26 9.11
CA GLU A 42 16.70 -16.19 10.04
C GLU A 42 17.04 -17.51 9.37
N GLU A 43 16.10 -18.13 8.65
CA GLU A 43 16.29 -19.43 8.01
C GLU A 43 17.26 -19.38 6.81
N VAL A 44 17.17 -18.32 5.99
CA VAL A 44 17.95 -18.23 4.75
C VAL A 44 19.33 -17.63 4.99
N LEU A 45 19.43 -16.61 5.85
CA LEU A 45 20.67 -15.85 6.06
C LEU A 45 21.32 -16.11 7.42
N GLY A 46 20.63 -16.78 8.35
CA GLY A 46 21.10 -17.03 9.70
C GLY A 46 21.15 -15.77 10.58
N THR A 47 20.51 -14.69 10.16
CA THR A 47 20.51 -13.39 10.87
C THR A 47 19.29 -12.58 10.53
N THR A 48 18.84 -11.75 11.47
CA THR A 48 17.78 -10.74 11.26
C THR A 48 18.35 -9.37 10.87
N LYS A 49 19.67 -9.23 10.83
CA LYS A 49 20.31 -7.97 10.48
C LYS A 49 21.09 -8.13 9.17
N ILE A 50 20.71 -7.38 8.16
CA ILE A 50 21.28 -7.46 6.82
C ILE A 50 21.80 -6.10 6.37
N THR A 51 22.67 -6.10 5.36
CA THR A 51 23.04 -4.90 4.62
C THR A 51 22.39 -4.97 3.25
N TYR A 52 21.59 -3.97 2.90
CA TYR A 52 20.97 -3.83 1.59
C TYR A 52 21.31 -2.48 0.98
N LEU A 53 22.00 -2.48 -0.15
CA LEU A 53 22.43 -1.28 -0.90
C LEU A 53 23.06 -0.21 0.02
N ASP A 54 24.06 -0.62 0.81
CA ASP A 54 24.79 0.22 1.78
C ASP A 54 23.98 0.71 2.99
N LYS A 55 22.77 0.20 3.20
CA LYS A 55 21.94 0.45 4.38
C LYS A 55 21.89 -0.79 5.27
N GLU A 56 22.08 -0.59 6.57
CA GLU A 56 21.83 -1.63 7.56
C GLU A 56 20.33 -1.69 7.86
N ILE A 57 19.72 -2.86 7.67
CA ILE A 57 18.31 -3.14 7.94
C ILE A 57 18.24 -4.17 9.06
N ASP A 58 17.48 -3.88 10.10
CA ASP A 58 17.31 -4.74 11.27
C ASP A 58 15.86 -5.22 11.41
N PHE A 59 15.62 -6.52 11.27
CA PHE A 59 14.30 -7.14 11.39
C PHE A 59 14.03 -7.70 12.80
N ALA A 60 14.99 -7.61 13.74
CA ALA A 60 14.79 -8.12 15.11
C ALA A 60 13.79 -7.28 15.92
N PRO A 61 13.81 -5.94 15.88
CA PRO A 61 12.79 -5.14 16.57
C PRO A 61 11.39 -5.32 15.96
N GLU A 62 10.36 -5.00 16.73
CA GLU A 62 9.01 -4.81 16.18
C GLU A 62 9.05 -3.74 15.08
N PHE A 63 8.42 -4.03 13.93
CA PHE A 63 8.38 -3.09 12.82
C PHE A 63 7.55 -1.86 13.19
N ARG A 64 8.04 -0.67 12.81
CA ARG A 64 7.35 0.59 13.09
C ARG A 64 5.94 0.55 12.50
N TRP A 65 4.94 0.96 13.30
CA TRP A 65 3.55 1.08 12.89
C TRP A 65 3.14 2.54 12.96
N VAL A 66 2.85 3.17 11.82
CA VAL A 66 2.60 4.61 11.74
C VAL A 66 1.53 4.91 10.71
N SER A 67 0.65 5.89 10.98
CA SER A 67 -0.36 6.28 10.00
C SER A 67 0.24 7.16 8.90
N MET A 68 -0.30 7.05 7.67
CA MET A 68 0.06 7.92 6.56
C MET A 68 -0.15 9.39 6.91
N THR A 69 -1.24 9.70 7.63
CA THR A 69 -1.53 11.08 8.08
C THR A 69 -0.49 11.62 9.06
N ASP A 70 0.04 10.79 9.97
CA ASP A 70 1.07 11.22 10.91
C ASP A 70 2.40 11.48 10.22
N LEU A 71 2.78 10.63 9.25
CA LEU A 71 3.99 10.84 8.43
C LEU A 71 3.91 12.16 7.64
N VAL A 72 2.78 12.39 6.97
CA VAL A 72 2.60 13.63 6.19
C VAL A 72 2.54 14.85 7.10
N LYS A 73 1.90 14.75 8.27
CA LYS A 73 1.91 15.82 9.27
C LYS A 73 3.32 16.14 9.76
N GLU A 74 4.10 15.12 10.10
CA GLU A 74 5.48 15.27 10.58
C GLU A 74 6.37 15.90 9.51
N LYS A 75 6.28 15.43 8.28
CA LYS A 75 7.18 15.84 7.19
C LYS A 75 6.75 17.15 6.51
N CYS A 76 5.46 17.30 6.26
CA CYS A 76 4.92 18.42 5.47
C CYS A 76 4.31 19.53 6.31
N GLY A 77 3.85 19.23 7.53
CA GLY A 77 3.24 20.21 8.45
C GLY A 77 1.73 20.42 8.24
N ILE A 78 1.06 19.52 7.49
CA ILE A 78 -0.40 19.55 7.27
C ILE A 78 -1.05 18.32 7.90
N ASP A 79 -2.14 18.48 8.64
CA ASP A 79 -2.81 17.41 9.39
C ASP A 79 -4.14 17.01 8.73
N PHE A 80 -4.14 15.90 7.98
CA PHE A 80 -5.33 15.37 7.33
C PHE A 80 -6.30 14.64 8.27
N LYS A 81 -5.99 14.52 9.55
CA LYS A 81 -6.97 14.11 10.56
C LYS A 81 -7.99 15.22 10.83
N GLU A 82 -7.58 16.47 10.62
CA GLU A 82 -8.46 17.63 10.70
C GLU A 82 -9.35 17.73 9.45
N ASP A 83 -10.44 18.49 9.57
CA ASP A 83 -11.32 18.77 8.43
C ASP A 83 -10.76 19.96 7.63
N ILE A 84 -10.01 19.65 6.58
CA ILE A 84 -9.37 20.63 5.70
C ILE A 84 -10.23 20.80 4.44
N PRO A 85 -10.66 22.04 4.10
CA PRO A 85 -11.29 22.30 2.81
C PRO A 85 -10.39 21.84 1.64
N PHE A 86 -10.96 21.15 0.66
CA PHE A 86 -10.22 20.56 -0.45
C PHE A 86 -9.37 21.58 -1.21
N GLU A 87 -9.92 22.78 -1.44
CA GLU A 87 -9.22 23.88 -2.11
C GLU A 87 -7.94 24.28 -1.37
N LYS A 88 -7.98 24.31 -0.03
CA LYS A 88 -6.80 24.59 0.79
C LYS A 88 -5.75 23.48 0.73
N ALA A 89 -6.18 22.22 0.71
CA ALA A 89 -5.28 21.10 0.52
C ALA A 89 -4.60 21.17 -0.87
N CYS A 90 -5.35 21.51 -1.92
CA CYS A 90 -4.81 21.72 -3.27
C CYS A 90 -3.81 22.88 -3.31
N GLU A 91 -4.12 24.02 -2.69
CA GLU A 91 -3.21 25.17 -2.60
C GLU A 91 -1.90 24.78 -1.89
N PHE A 92 -2.02 24.03 -0.79
CA PHE A 92 -0.87 23.54 -0.05
C PHE A 92 0.00 22.60 -0.91
N ALA A 93 -0.60 21.60 -1.56
CA ALA A 93 0.12 20.67 -2.44
C ALA A 93 0.83 21.40 -3.59
N LYS A 94 0.16 22.37 -4.24
CA LYS A 94 0.78 23.23 -5.27
C LYS A 94 1.96 24.03 -4.72
N SER A 95 1.88 24.54 -3.49
CA SER A 95 2.97 25.27 -2.85
C SER A 95 4.21 24.39 -2.61
N LYS A 96 4.02 23.07 -2.55
CA LYS A 96 5.06 22.04 -2.44
C LYS A 96 5.54 21.50 -3.78
N GLY A 97 5.00 21.99 -4.90
CA GLY A 97 5.38 21.57 -6.25
C GLY A 97 4.57 20.39 -6.82
N ILE A 98 3.56 19.91 -6.09
CA ILE A 98 2.70 18.82 -6.58
C ILE A 98 1.71 19.36 -7.61
N GLN A 99 1.62 18.69 -8.74
CA GLN A 99 0.63 18.96 -9.78
C GLN A 99 -0.69 18.26 -9.40
N ILE A 100 -1.79 19.01 -9.43
CA ILE A 100 -3.13 18.47 -9.12
C ILE A 100 -3.72 17.85 -10.37
N GLU A 101 -4.04 16.57 -10.31
CA GLU A 101 -4.66 15.84 -11.41
C GLU A 101 -6.18 16.12 -11.47
N LYS A 102 -6.77 15.97 -12.66
CA LYS A 102 -8.20 16.29 -12.89
C LYS A 102 -9.16 15.38 -12.12
N HIS A 103 -8.76 14.12 -11.90
CA HIS A 103 -9.56 13.13 -11.18
C HIS A 103 -9.48 13.30 -9.67
N TRP A 104 -8.56 14.12 -9.15
CA TRP A 104 -8.46 14.36 -7.71
C TRP A 104 -9.61 15.26 -7.25
N THR A 105 -10.57 14.63 -6.58
CA THR A 105 -11.80 15.29 -6.13
C THR A 105 -11.92 15.38 -4.61
N SER A 106 -10.90 14.89 -3.88
CA SER A 106 -10.91 14.83 -2.41
C SER A 106 -9.51 14.89 -1.81
N ASN A 107 -9.45 15.09 -0.50
CA ASN A 107 -8.20 15.20 0.26
C ASN A 107 -7.38 13.90 0.28
N GLY A 108 -8.00 12.75 0.03
CA GLY A 108 -7.29 11.47 0.02
C GLY A 108 -6.21 11.40 -1.05
N TYR A 109 -6.49 11.88 -2.26
CA TYR A 109 -5.48 11.97 -3.33
C TYR A 109 -4.32 12.90 -2.96
N ILE A 110 -4.63 14.05 -2.33
CA ILE A 110 -3.60 15.01 -1.89
C ILE A 110 -2.71 14.40 -0.81
N LEU A 111 -3.31 13.71 0.17
CA LEU A 111 -2.58 13.01 1.22
C LEU A 111 -1.62 11.98 0.63
N ASN A 112 -2.10 11.15 -0.31
CA ASN A 112 -1.28 10.13 -0.96
C ASN A 112 -0.11 10.74 -1.73
N ALA A 113 -0.36 11.75 -2.56
CA ALA A 113 0.68 12.43 -3.32
C ALA A 113 1.76 13.07 -2.43
N LEU A 114 1.36 13.67 -1.29
CA LEU A 114 2.31 14.21 -0.31
C LEU A 114 3.12 13.10 0.37
N PHE A 115 2.51 11.95 0.63
CA PHE A 115 3.20 10.82 1.20
C PHE A 115 4.25 10.27 0.23
N GLU A 116 3.88 9.98 -1.00
CA GLU A 116 4.77 9.45 -2.04
C GLU A 116 5.97 10.39 -2.29
N GLU A 117 5.72 11.67 -2.44
CA GLU A 117 6.77 12.65 -2.78
C GLU A 117 7.72 12.93 -1.61
N PHE A 118 7.21 13.01 -0.37
CA PHE A 118 8.00 13.53 0.76
C PHE A 118 8.31 12.54 1.86
N CYS A 119 7.53 11.46 2.02
CA CYS A 119 7.66 10.57 3.17
C CYS A 119 8.28 9.22 2.82
N GLU A 120 7.91 8.61 1.69
CA GLU A 120 8.31 7.26 1.30
C GLU A 120 9.83 7.09 1.29
N GLN A 121 10.55 8.06 0.75
CA GLN A 121 12.01 8.04 0.65
C GLN A 121 12.76 7.98 1.99
N ASP A 122 12.11 8.32 3.09
CA ASP A 122 12.70 8.30 4.43
C ASP A 122 12.45 6.97 5.18
N LEU A 123 11.65 6.06 4.62
CA LEU A 123 11.29 4.79 5.22
C LEU A 123 12.38 3.73 5.00
N ILE A 124 13.48 3.83 5.74
CA ILE A 124 14.64 2.94 5.59
C ILE A 124 14.44 1.64 6.37
N GLN A 125 14.10 1.71 7.66
CA GLN A 125 13.83 0.54 8.49
C GLN A 125 12.42 0.01 8.24
N PRO A 126 12.16 -1.30 8.49
CA PRO A 126 10.84 -1.89 8.26
C PRO A 126 9.73 -1.07 8.92
N THR A 127 8.84 -0.53 8.11
CA THR A 127 7.77 0.36 8.56
C THR A 127 6.46 0.01 7.88
N PHE A 128 5.47 -0.34 8.68
CA PHE A 128 4.09 -0.43 8.25
C PHE A 128 3.46 0.95 8.23
N VAL A 129 3.02 1.39 7.07
CA VAL A 129 2.24 2.61 6.89
C VAL A 129 0.77 2.23 6.76
N TYR A 130 -0.08 2.67 7.68
CA TYR A 130 -1.50 2.32 7.69
C TYR A 130 -2.41 3.53 7.49
N GLY A 131 -3.70 3.27 7.28
CA GLY A 131 -4.72 4.31 7.16
C GLY A 131 -4.67 5.02 5.81
N HIS A 132 -4.55 4.22 4.74
CA HIS A 132 -4.61 4.72 3.38
C HIS A 132 -5.99 5.32 3.05
N PRO A 133 -6.04 6.38 2.23
CA PRO A 133 -7.29 6.99 1.80
C PRO A 133 -8.24 6.01 1.09
N ILE A 134 -9.52 6.24 1.26
CA ILE A 134 -10.58 5.44 0.65
C ILE A 134 -10.53 5.48 -0.88
N GLU A 135 -10.12 6.58 -1.45
CA GLU A 135 -10.07 6.83 -2.89
C GLU A 135 -9.09 5.92 -3.63
N ILE A 136 -7.98 5.59 -2.98
CA ILE A 136 -6.93 4.72 -3.53
C ILE A 136 -6.98 3.29 -3.01
N SER A 137 -8.07 2.92 -2.33
CA SER A 137 -8.20 1.61 -1.67
C SER A 137 -9.57 0.98 -1.97
N PRO A 138 -9.91 0.71 -3.25
CA PRO A 138 -11.26 0.35 -3.67
C PRO A 138 -11.77 -1.01 -3.17
N LEU A 139 -10.87 -1.92 -2.75
CA LEU A 139 -11.20 -3.28 -2.31
C LEU A 139 -11.09 -3.46 -0.79
N THR A 140 -10.85 -2.37 -0.07
CA THR A 140 -10.53 -2.40 1.35
C THR A 140 -11.68 -1.90 2.21
N LYS A 141 -11.90 -2.55 3.35
CA LYS A 141 -12.88 -2.15 4.35
C LYS A 141 -12.54 -0.78 4.93
N LYS A 142 -13.57 0.04 5.17
CA LYS A 142 -13.43 1.34 5.85
C LYS A 142 -12.96 1.15 7.29
N SER A 143 -12.09 2.03 7.74
CA SER A 143 -11.74 2.15 9.16
C SER A 143 -12.85 2.85 9.95
N LYS A 144 -12.63 3.09 11.25
CA LYS A 144 -13.57 3.87 12.08
C LYS A 144 -13.79 5.29 11.56
N ASP A 145 -12.77 5.90 10.98
CA ASP A 145 -12.91 7.14 10.21
C ASP A 145 -13.12 6.75 8.73
N PRO A 146 -14.32 6.95 8.17
CA PRO A 146 -14.65 6.46 6.83
C PRO A 146 -13.87 7.11 5.69
N ARG A 147 -13.05 8.12 5.97
CA ARG A 147 -12.12 8.73 5.01
C ARG A 147 -10.91 7.82 4.75
N PHE A 148 -10.64 6.88 5.67
CA PHE A 148 -9.50 5.97 5.62
C PHE A 148 -9.97 4.52 5.65
N THR A 149 -9.05 3.63 5.29
CA THR A 149 -9.30 2.20 5.18
C THR A 149 -8.44 1.39 6.15
N GLU A 150 -8.88 0.16 6.42
CA GLU A 150 -8.10 -0.85 7.15
C GLU A 150 -7.08 -1.50 6.21
N ARG A 151 -6.07 -0.71 5.80
CA ARG A 151 -4.98 -1.10 4.90
C ARG A 151 -3.65 -0.66 5.48
N PHE A 152 -2.63 -1.48 5.28
CA PHE A 152 -1.25 -1.06 5.43
C PHE A 152 -0.41 -1.50 4.23
N GLU A 153 0.70 -0.80 4.04
CA GLU A 153 1.81 -1.22 3.19
C GLU A 153 3.07 -1.31 4.03
N LEU A 154 3.91 -2.32 3.74
CA LEU A 154 5.23 -2.47 4.36
C LEU A 154 6.28 -1.83 3.47
N TYR A 155 6.97 -0.86 4.01
CA TYR A 155 8.13 -0.20 3.38
C TYR A 155 9.43 -0.64 4.04
N ILE A 156 10.44 -0.94 3.22
CA ILE A 156 11.82 -1.20 3.63
C ILE A 156 12.73 -0.53 2.58
N ASN A 157 13.69 0.25 3.04
CA ASN A 157 14.61 0.99 2.16
C ASN A 157 13.88 1.75 1.03
N SER A 158 12.87 2.53 1.40
CA SER A 158 12.08 3.39 0.49
C SER A 158 11.40 2.60 -0.65
N THR A 159 10.98 1.37 -0.37
CA THR A 159 10.31 0.50 -1.35
C THR A 159 9.23 -0.31 -0.66
N GLU A 160 8.06 -0.40 -1.29
CA GLU A 160 6.95 -1.26 -0.87
C GLU A 160 7.30 -2.73 -1.08
N TYR A 161 7.09 -3.56 -0.05
CA TYR A 161 7.31 -5.01 -0.05
C TYR A 161 6.02 -5.81 0.13
N ALA A 162 5.05 -5.26 0.84
CA ALA A 162 3.76 -5.91 1.06
C ALA A 162 2.64 -4.90 1.14
N ASN A 163 1.45 -5.34 0.73
CA ASN A 163 0.20 -4.59 0.81
C ASN A 163 -0.86 -5.51 1.41
N ALA A 164 -1.49 -5.07 2.48
CA ALA A 164 -2.47 -5.88 3.22
C ALA A 164 -3.64 -5.04 3.70
N TYR A 165 -4.79 -5.70 3.83
CA TYR A 165 -5.99 -5.04 4.31
C TYR A 165 -7.02 -6.04 4.88
N SER A 166 -7.98 -5.50 5.65
CA SER A 166 -9.24 -6.18 5.88
C SER A 166 -10.06 -6.10 4.59
N GLU A 167 -10.43 -7.25 4.05
CA GLU A 167 -11.16 -7.35 2.78
C GLU A 167 -12.54 -6.68 2.89
N LEU A 168 -12.90 -5.91 1.86
CA LEU A 168 -14.25 -5.35 1.76
C LEU A 168 -15.22 -6.47 1.37
N ASN A 169 -16.02 -6.91 2.32
CA ASN A 169 -16.96 -8.01 2.17
C ASN A 169 -18.45 -7.58 2.12
N ASP A 170 -18.71 -6.27 2.03
CA ASP A 170 -20.05 -5.71 1.83
C ASP A 170 -20.26 -5.43 0.33
N PRO A 171 -21.17 -6.18 -0.36
CA PRO A 171 -21.41 -6.00 -1.79
C PRO A 171 -21.98 -4.62 -2.15
N ILE A 172 -22.70 -3.97 -1.23
CA ILE A 172 -23.27 -2.65 -1.47
C ILE A 172 -22.16 -1.60 -1.47
N ASP A 173 -21.31 -1.59 -0.44
CA ASP A 173 -20.15 -0.68 -0.37
C ASP A 173 -19.18 -0.95 -1.55
N GLN A 174 -18.91 -2.23 -1.87
CA GLN A 174 -18.05 -2.58 -3.00
C GLN A 174 -18.57 -2.01 -4.34
N LYS A 175 -19.87 -2.11 -4.58
CA LYS A 175 -20.48 -1.54 -5.77
C LYS A 175 -20.33 -0.01 -5.83
N GLU A 176 -20.52 0.66 -4.70
CA GLU A 176 -20.29 2.12 -4.60
C GLU A 176 -18.84 2.50 -4.91
N ARG A 177 -17.87 1.69 -4.43
CA ARG A 177 -16.44 1.91 -4.73
C ARG A 177 -16.13 1.76 -6.22
N PHE A 178 -16.65 0.73 -6.89
CA PHE A 178 -16.48 0.57 -8.33
C PHE A 178 -17.13 1.72 -9.11
N ILE A 179 -18.31 2.21 -8.71
CA ILE A 179 -18.93 3.39 -9.33
C ILE A 179 -18.04 4.63 -9.16
N ALA A 180 -17.40 4.81 -8.00
CA ALA A 180 -16.47 5.91 -7.77
C ALA A 180 -15.21 5.79 -8.66
N GLN A 181 -14.67 4.57 -8.83
CA GLN A 181 -13.55 4.29 -9.73
C GLN A 181 -13.89 4.60 -11.19
N LEU A 182 -15.08 4.22 -11.67
CA LEU A 182 -15.52 4.56 -13.02
C LEU A 182 -15.56 6.09 -13.26
N LYS A 183 -16.04 6.86 -12.29
CA LYS A 183 -16.02 8.32 -12.36
C LYS A 183 -14.60 8.89 -12.40
N ALA A 184 -13.68 8.34 -11.61
CA ALA A 184 -12.28 8.75 -11.64
C ALA A 184 -11.66 8.45 -13.02
N LYS A 185 -11.95 7.27 -13.60
CA LYS A 185 -11.53 6.88 -14.95
C LYS A 185 -12.02 7.86 -16.04
N GLU A 186 -13.29 8.28 -15.97
CA GLU A 186 -13.85 9.30 -16.88
C GLU A 186 -13.12 10.65 -16.76
N LEU A 187 -12.53 10.95 -15.62
CA LEU A 187 -11.74 12.16 -15.36
C LEU A 187 -10.25 12.00 -15.69
N GLY A 188 -9.83 10.81 -16.15
CA GLY A 188 -8.47 10.54 -16.62
C GLY A 188 -7.58 9.76 -15.63
N ASP A 189 -8.16 9.05 -14.69
CA ASP A 189 -7.46 8.09 -13.85
C ASP A 189 -7.28 6.76 -14.62
N ASP A 190 -6.10 6.54 -15.16
CA ASP A 190 -5.78 5.34 -15.95
C ASP A 190 -5.62 4.07 -15.08
N GLU A 191 -5.45 4.22 -13.76
CA GLU A 191 -5.31 3.12 -12.81
C GLU A 191 -6.67 2.69 -12.20
N ALA A 192 -7.73 3.45 -12.44
CA ALA A 192 -9.05 3.17 -11.89
C ALA A 192 -9.64 1.84 -12.40
N ASN A 193 -10.17 1.05 -11.47
CA ASN A 193 -10.79 -0.24 -11.76
C ASN A 193 -12.06 -0.11 -12.62
N GLU A 194 -12.36 -1.16 -13.37
CA GLU A 194 -13.62 -1.33 -14.07
C GLU A 194 -14.69 -1.95 -13.16
N MET A 195 -15.96 -1.86 -13.58
CA MET A 195 -17.06 -2.53 -12.89
C MET A 195 -16.94 -4.04 -13.09
N ASP A 196 -16.85 -4.77 -11.99
CA ASP A 196 -16.90 -6.24 -11.99
C ASP A 196 -18.20 -6.69 -11.32
N ASN A 197 -19.21 -7.01 -12.15
CA ASN A 197 -20.50 -7.46 -11.66
C ASN A 197 -20.46 -8.91 -11.13
N ASP A 198 -19.58 -9.75 -11.70
CA ASP A 198 -19.43 -11.14 -11.26
C ASP A 198 -18.80 -11.18 -9.86
N PHE A 199 -17.86 -10.26 -9.59
CA PHE A 199 -17.28 -10.10 -8.25
C PHE A 199 -18.34 -9.61 -7.23
N ILE A 200 -19.18 -8.64 -7.61
CA ILE A 200 -20.28 -8.18 -6.73
C ILE A 200 -21.25 -9.34 -6.45
N GLU A 201 -21.67 -10.09 -7.47
CA GLU A 201 -22.55 -11.26 -7.30
C GLU A 201 -21.90 -12.32 -6.38
N ALA A 202 -20.61 -12.58 -6.52
CA ALA A 202 -19.88 -13.48 -5.62
C ALA A 202 -19.92 -13.02 -4.15
N LEU A 203 -19.76 -11.71 -3.90
CA LEU A 203 -19.89 -11.14 -2.54
C LEU A 203 -21.32 -11.27 -1.97
N GLU A 204 -22.36 -11.22 -2.81
CA GLU A 204 -23.74 -11.39 -2.39
C GLU A 204 -24.03 -12.82 -1.88
N TYR A 205 -23.31 -13.85 -2.34
CA TYR A 205 -23.36 -15.19 -1.77
C TYR A 205 -22.76 -15.28 -0.36
N GLY A 206 -21.91 -14.35 -0.01
CA GLY A 206 -21.34 -14.18 1.32
C GLY A 206 -19.84 -14.44 1.36
N MET A 207 -19.12 -13.47 1.92
CA MET A 207 -17.70 -13.57 2.25
C MET A 207 -17.53 -13.32 3.74
N PRO A 208 -16.87 -14.21 4.51
CA PRO A 208 -16.61 -13.94 5.92
C PRO A 208 -15.70 -12.72 6.07
N PRO A 209 -15.61 -12.08 7.25
CA PRO A 209 -14.51 -11.17 7.53
C PRO A 209 -13.19 -11.86 7.20
N THR A 210 -12.34 -11.21 6.44
CA THR A 210 -11.12 -11.82 5.91
C THR A 210 -9.99 -10.79 5.92
N GLY A 211 -8.82 -11.18 6.38
CA GLY A 211 -7.57 -10.45 6.16
C GLY A 211 -6.88 -10.98 4.91
N GLY A 212 -6.39 -10.09 4.06
CA GLY A 212 -5.61 -10.44 2.87
C GLY A 212 -4.29 -9.69 2.82
N ILE A 213 -3.26 -10.33 2.27
CA ILE A 213 -1.94 -9.75 2.07
C ILE A 213 -1.32 -10.23 0.77
N GLY A 214 -0.74 -9.30 0.01
CA GLY A 214 0.16 -9.57 -1.09
C GLY A 214 1.58 -9.17 -0.74
N ILE A 215 2.55 -10.04 -0.99
CA ILE A 215 3.98 -9.79 -0.78
C ILE A 215 4.69 -9.87 -2.12
N GLY A 216 5.45 -8.85 -2.49
CA GLY A 216 6.28 -8.83 -3.69
C GLY A 216 7.46 -9.80 -3.53
N PHE A 217 7.32 -11.02 -4.03
CA PHE A 217 8.31 -12.08 -3.85
C PHE A 217 9.66 -11.70 -4.46
N ASP A 218 9.68 -11.24 -5.69
CA ASP A 218 10.92 -10.86 -6.34
C ASP A 218 11.63 -9.70 -5.62
N ARG A 219 10.88 -8.69 -5.17
CA ARG A 219 11.43 -7.60 -4.34
C ARG A 219 12.04 -8.14 -3.04
N PHE A 220 11.37 -9.11 -2.41
CA PHE A 220 11.89 -9.71 -1.19
C PHE A 220 13.15 -10.54 -1.44
N VAL A 221 13.23 -11.26 -2.56
CA VAL A 221 14.46 -11.95 -2.98
C VAL A 221 15.60 -10.96 -3.26
N MET A 222 15.30 -9.81 -3.93
CA MET A 222 16.30 -8.74 -4.12
C MET A 222 16.88 -8.26 -2.78
N LEU A 223 16.03 -8.06 -1.78
CA LEU A 223 16.42 -7.63 -0.45
C LEU A 223 17.37 -8.64 0.22
N LEU A 224 17.01 -9.93 0.21
CA LEU A 224 17.79 -11.00 0.83
C LEU A 224 19.11 -11.27 0.09
N ALA A 225 19.11 -11.18 -1.24
CA ALA A 225 20.28 -11.40 -2.07
C ALA A 225 21.19 -10.16 -2.20
N ASN A 226 20.78 -9.02 -1.63
CA ASN A 226 21.44 -7.73 -1.81
C ASN A 226 21.57 -7.32 -3.29
N GLU A 227 20.55 -7.60 -4.10
CA GLU A 227 20.51 -7.26 -5.52
C GLU A 227 19.76 -5.95 -5.75
N ARG A 228 20.30 -5.13 -6.64
CA ARG A 228 19.75 -3.81 -6.94
C ARG A 228 18.60 -3.87 -7.95
N SER A 229 18.66 -4.83 -8.86
CA SER A 229 17.73 -4.93 -9.99
C SER A 229 16.89 -6.18 -9.92
N ILE A 230 15.59 -6.06 -10.21
CA ILE A 230 14.66 -7.18 -10.31
C ILE A 230 15.13 -8.22 -11.34
N ARG A 231 15.86 -7.79 -12.39
CA ARG A 231 16.40 -8.67 -13.43
C ARG A 231 17.43 -9.68 -12.93
N GLU A 232 18.05 -9.41 -11.77
CA GLU A 232 19.04 -10.32 -11.17
C GLU A 232 18.37 -11.48 -10.40
N VAL A 233 17.06 -11.40 -10.16
CA VAL A 233 16.33 -12.38 -9.35
C VAL A 233 15.19 -13.08 -10.07
N ILE A 234 14.71 -12.55 -11.19
CA ILE A 234 13.73 -13.22 -12.04
C ILE A 234 14.39 -14.33 -12.86
N LEU A 235 13.64 -15.39 -13.14
CA LEU A 235 14.18 -16.60 -13.78
C LEU A 235 14.38 -16.47 -15.29
N PHE A 236 13.70 -15.51 -15.95
CA PHE A 236 13.76 -15.28 -17.42
C PHE A 236 13.29 -13.89 -17.80
#